data_cf96f5ebeab38ab32413155fdf8db36b
#
_entry.id   cf96f5ebeab38ab32413155fdf8db36b
#
_cell.length_a   1.000
_cell.length_b   1.000
_cell.length_c   1.000
_cell.angle_alpha   90.00
_cell.angle_beta   90.00
_cell.angle_gamma   90.00
#
_symmetry.space_group_name_H-M   'P 1'
#
loop_
_entity.id
_entity.type
_entity.pdbx_description
1 polymer ?
#
loop_
_entity_poly.entity_id
_entity_poly.type
_entity_poly.pdbx_seq_one_letter_code
_entity_poly.pdbx_strand_id
1 'polypeptide(L)'
;MFSSILLEASVTYGVAALGAGMAAIGAGIGIGRIGGSALESIARQPEAINDIRASMILAAALVEGAAFFAMVIGLLVVLIK
;
A
#
# COMPACT_ATOMS: atom_id res chain seq x y z
N MET A 1 13.94 -32.95 10.92
CA MET A 1 14.74 -31.80 10.41
C MET A 1 14.25 -31.28 9.07
N PHE A 2 14.10 -32.14 8.08
CA PHE A 2 13.58 -31.70 6.76
C PHE A 2 12.18 -31.11 6.84
N SER A 3 11.27 -31.76 7.61
CA SER A 3 9.92 -31.25 7.84
C SER A 3 9.91 -29.88 8.52
N SER A 4 10.83 -29.66 9.46
CA SER A 4 10.96 -28.37 10.15
C SER A 4 11.39 -27.26 9.19
N ILE A 5 12.30 -27.58 8.28
CA ILE A 5 12.78 -26.62 7.26
C ILE A 5 11.64 -26.24 6.31
N LEU A 6 10.85 -27.23 5.87
CA LEU A 6 9.70 -26.97 5.01
C LEU A 6 8.64 -26.14 5.71
N LEU A 7 8.36 -26.42 6.98
CA LEU A 7 7.40 -25.66 7.77
C LEU A 7 7.85 -24.22 7.92
N GLU A 8 9.12 -24.01 8.24
CA GLU A 8 9.70 -22.68 8.40
C GLU A 8 9.60 -21.87 7.11
N ALA A 9 9.91 -22.48 5.96
CA ALA A 9 9.77 -21.82 4.67
C ALA A 9 8.32 -21.45 4.37
N SER A 10 7.37 -22.35 4.65
CA SER A 10 5.94 -22.10 4.44
C SER A 10 5.43 -20.94 5.29
N VAL A 11 5.85 -20.88 6.55
CA VAL A 11 5.48 -19.78 7.46
C VAL A 11 6.07 -18.48 6.96
N THR A 12 7.33 -18.47 6.55
CA THR A 12 8.00 -17.28 6.03
C THR A 12 7.27 -16.73 4.80
N TYR A 13 6.92 -17.58 3.86
CA TYR A 13 6.19 -17.17 2.65
C TYR A 13 4.78 -16.67 2.98
N GLY A 14 4.10 -17.31 3.91
CA GLY A 14 2.78 -16.90 4.36
C GLY A 14 2.80 -15.53 5.03
N VAL A 15 3.79 -15.28 5.89
CA VAL A 15 3.95 -13.98 6.56
C VAL A 15 4.30 -12.88 5.55
N ALA A 16 5.15 -13.18 4.58
CA ALA A 16 5.50 -12.22 3.53
C ALA A 16 4.25 -11.85 2.70
N ALA A 17 3.45 -12.83 2.31
CA ALA A 17 2.22 -12.59 1.56
C ALA A 17 1.21 -11.79 2.38
N LEU A 18 1.07 -12.11 3.67
CA LEU A 18 0.19 -11.39 4.57
C LEU A 18 0.64 -9.93 4.73
N GLY A 19 1.93 -9.70 4.90
CA GLY A 19 2.49 -8.36 4.97
C GLY A 19 2.23 -7.54 3.73
N ALA A 20 2.40 -8.13 2.54
CA ALA A 20 2.09 -7.49 1.27
C ALA A 20 0.61 -7.14 1.16
N GLY A 21 -0.27 -8.04 1.60
CA GLY A 21 -1.71 -7.82 1.64
C GLY A 21 -2.09 -6.69 2.60
N MET A 22 -1.45 -6.64 3.76
CA MET A 22 -1.67 -5.56 4.74
C MET A 22 -1.24 -4.21 4.19
N ALA A 23 -0.13 -4.16 3.46
CA ALA A 23 0.32 -2.95 2.79
C ALA A 23 -0.70 -2.47 1.77
N ALA A 24 -1.26 -3.39 0.98
CA ALA A 24 -2.29 -3.07 0.00
C ALA A 24 -3.56 -2.53 0.68
N ILE A 25 -4.00 -3.14 1.76
CA ILE A 25 -5.17 -2.68 2.53
C ILE A 25 -4.90 -1.29 3.10
N GLY A 26 -3.73 -1.09 3.72
CA GLY A 26 -3.36 0.21 4.28
C GLY A 26 -3.33 1.30 3.22
N ALA A 27 -2.74 1.01 2.06
CA ALA A 27 -2.71 1.95 0.94
C ALA A 27 -4.13 2.25 0.45
N GLY A 28 -4.97 1.25 0.31
CA GLY A 28 -6.36 1.43 -0.12
C GLY A 28 -7.13 2.34 0.83
N ILE A 29 -7.02 2.11 2.13
CA ILE A 29 -7.66 2.95 3.14
C ILE A 29 -7.11 4.38 3.08
N GLY A 30 -5.78 4.52 3.03
CA GLY A 30 -5.13 5.83 2.99
C GLY A 30 -5.51 6.63 1.76
N ILE A 31 -5.45 6.01 0.57
CA ILE A 31 -5.82 6.66 -0.69
C ILE A 31 -7.31 6.99 -0.69
N GLY A 32 -8.16 6.11 -0.16
CA GLY A 32 -9.58 6.37 -0.03
C GLY A 32 -9.87 7.60 0.82
N ARG A 33 -9.18 7.78 1.93
CA ARG A 33 -9.31 8.96 2.77
C ARG A 33 -8.82 10.23 2.08
N ILE A 34 -7.70 10.14 1.38
CA ILE A 34 -7.16 11.25 0.60
C ILE A 34 -8.17 11.67 -0.48
N GLY A 35 -8.69 10.71 -1.23
CA GLY A 35 -9.67 10.97 -2.28
C GLY A 35 -10.97 11.55 -1.73
N GLY A 36 -11.51 10.97 -0.67
CA GLY A 36 -12.73 11.45 -0.02
C GLY A 36 -12.60 12.87 0.50
N SER A 37 -11.48 13.15 1.19
CA SER A 37 -11.19 14.49 1.70
C SER A 37 -11.02 15.50 0.58
N ALA A 38 -10.35 15.12 -0.52
CA ALA A 38 -10.17 15.98 -1.68
C ALA A 38 -11.50 16.32 -2.33
N LEU A 39 -12.38 15.34 -2.50
CA LEU A 39 -13.70 15.55 -3.10
C LEU A 39 -14.57 16.48 -2.25
N GLU A 40 -14.54 16.32 -0.93
CA GLU A 40 -15.25 17.21 -0.01
C GLU A 40 -14.71 18.64 -0.12
N SER A 41 -13.39 18.79 -0.20
CA SER A 41 -12.75 20.10 -0.32
C SER A 41 -13.11 20.78 -1.64
N ILE A 42 -13.16 20.02 -2.74
CA ILE A 42 -13.58 20.53 -4.04
C ILE A 42 -15.05 20.99 -3.98
N ALA A 43 -15.89 20.22 -3.31
CA ALA A 43 -17.29 20.58 -3.16
C ALA A 43 -17.48 21.91 -2.41
N ARG A 44 -16.61 22.19 -1.43
CA ARG A 44 -16.64 23.44 -0.67
C ARG A 44 -15.96 24.59 -1.40
N GLN A 45 -14.93 24.30 -2.16
CA GLN A 45 -14.10 25.29 -2.86
C GLN A 45 -13.88 24.87 -4.30
N PRO A 46 -14.92 24.93 -5.16
CA PRO A 46 -14.79 24.49 -6.56
C PRO A 46 -13.72 25.24 -7.33
N GLU A 47 -13.43 26.47 -6.97
CA GLU A 47 -12.39 27.30 -7.60
C GLU A 47 -10.98 26.78 -7.35
N ALA A 48 -10.78 25.97 -6.30
CA ALA A 48 -9.47 25.40 -5.92
C ALA A 48 -9.25 24.00 -6.47
N ILE A 49 -10.09 23.53 -7.42
CA ILE A 49 -10.06 22.15 -7.90
C ILE A 49 -8.68 21.72 -8.41
N ASN A 50 -7.98 22.62 -9.11
CA ASN A 50 -6.66 22.25 -9.67
C ASN A 50 -5.61 22.03 -8.59
N ASP A 51 -5.59 22.89 -7.58
CA ASP A 51 -4.64 22.78 -6.47
C ASP A 51 -4.94 21.56 -5.61
N ILE A 52 -6.22 21.32 -5.31
CA ILE A 52 -6.65 20.17 -4.52
C ILE A 52 -6.32 18.87 -5.25
N ARG A 53 -6.58 18.81 -6.55
CA ARG A 53 -6.27 17.64 -7.36
C ARG A 53 -4.77 17.36 -7.39
N ALA A 54 -3.94 18.38 -7.57
CA ALA A 54 -2.49 18.23 -7.57
C ALA A 54 -1.97 17.70 -6.24
N SER A 55 -2.45 18.25 -5.13
CA SER A 55 -2.08 17.78 -3.78
C SER A 55 -2.56 16.36 -3.52
N MET A 56 -3.75 16.01 -3.97
CA MET A 56 -4.31 14.66 -3.84
C MET A 56 -3.46 13.64 -4.57
N ILE A 57 -3.09 13.93 -5.82
CA ILE A 57 -2.27 13.02 -6.64
C ILE A 57 -0.91 12.82 -5.99
N LEU A 58 -0.28 13.88 -5.51
CA LEU A 58 1.01 13.79 -4.83
C LEU A 58 0.92 12.93 -3.58
N ALA A 59 -0.07 13.20 -2.72
CA ALA A 59 -0.26 12.43 -1.49
C ALA A 59 -0.55 10.95 -1.77
N ALA A 60 -1.42 10.68 -2.75
CA ALA A 60 -1.76 9.31 -3.16
C ALA A 60 -0.53 8.60 -3.71
N ALA A 61 0.29 9.27 -4.51
CA ALA A 61 1.51 8.70 -5.07
C ALA A 61 2.52 8.33 -3.98
N LEU A 62 2.65 9.14 -2.93
CA LEU A 62 3.54 8.84 -1.80
C LEU A 62 3.07 7.60 -1.03
N VAL A 63 1.78 7.48 -0.78
CA VAL A 63 1.19 6.31 -0.11
C VAL A 63 1.38 5.06 -0.97
N GLU A 64 1.09 5.17 -2.26
CA GLU A 64 1.20 4.06 -3.18
C GLU A 64 2.65 3.61 -3.34
N GLY A 65 3.60 4.56 -3.40
CA GLY A 65 5.02 4.25 -3.46
C GLY A 65 5.50 3.49 -2.23
N ALA A 66 5.11 3.92 -1.04
CA ALA A 66 5.47 3.23 0.19
C ALA A 66 4.89 1.81 0.24
N ALA A 67 3.62 1.64 -0.15
CA ALA A 67 2.98 0.33 -0.20
C ALA A 67 3.63 -0.57 -1.25
N PHE A 68 4.00 -0.01 -2.40
CA PHE A 68 4.70 -0.74 -3.45
C PHE A 68 6.03 -1.29 -2.95
N PHE A 69 6.83 -0.49 -2.23
CA PHE A 69 8.06 -0.96 -1.62
C PHE A 69 7.81 -2.14 -0.66
N ALA A 70 6.79 -2.05 0.16
CA ALA A 70 6.45 -3.13 1.10
C ALA A 70 6.07 -4.41 0.35
N MET A 71 5.31 -4.29 -0.74
CA MET A 71 4.92 -5.44 -1.57
C MET A 71 6.13 -6.05 -2.28
N VAL A 72 7.06 -5.22 -2.75
CA VAL A 72 8.30 -5.69 -3.38
C VAL A 72 9.16 -6.45 -2.36
N ILE A 73 9.26 -5.96 -1.14
CA ILE A 73 9.98 -6.67 -0.07
C ILE A 73 9.35 -8.04 0.17
N GLY A 74 8.03 -8.12 0.23
CA GLY A 74 7.32 -9.40 0.36
C GLY A 74 7.61 -10.35 -0.79
N LEU A 75 7.62 -9.84 -2.01
CA LEU A 75 7.96 -10.61 -3.19
C LEU A 75 9.40 -11.13 -3.13
N LEU A 76 10.35 -10.29 -2.74
CA LEU A 76 11.75 -10.68 -2.64
C LEU A 76 11.97 -11.79 -1.60
N VAL A 77 11.24 -11.76 -0.49
CA VAL A 77 11.32 -12.81 0.53
C VAL A 77 10.95 -14.18 -0.07
N VAL A 78 9.97 -14.20 -0.97
CA VAL A 78 9.52 -15.45 -1.63
C VAL A 78 10.50 -15.89 -2.71
N LEU A 79 11.06 -14.95 -3.47
CA LEU A 79 11.92 -15.25 -4.62
C LEU A 79 13.37 -15.54 -4.24
N ILE A 80 13.89 -14.86 -3.23
CA ILE A 80 15.27 -15.02 -2.77
C ILE A 80 15.31 -16.05 -1.65
N LYS A 81 15.92 -17.17 -1.92
CA LYS A 81 16.00 -18.27 -0.93
C LYS A 81 17.32 -18.27 -0.21
#